data_7478a1bcf04f10b7df23622376117c41
#
_entry.id   7478a1bcf04f10b7df23622376117c41
#
_cell.length_a   1.000
_cell.length_b   1.000
_cell.length_c   1.000
_cell.angle_alpha   90.00
_cell.angle_beta   90.00
_cell.angle_gamma   90.00
#
_symmetry.space_group_name_H-M   'P 1'
#
loop_
_entity.id
_entity.type
_entity.pdbx_description
1 polymer ?
#
loop_
_entity_poly.entity_id
_entity_poly.type
_entity_poly.pdbx_seq_one_letter_code
_entity_poly.pdbx_strand_id
1 'polypeptide(L)'
;PYGTKSPASIARYACQAAALLQRRDIKLLVVACNTASAVALDALREQMRPLPVIGVVEPGAAAAVDARPAGRHLVLATEATVRLGAYREAILGLDAGATVDELACEMLVALAEVEQRRGSVAETFAGVIGGDGAVAVSASILID
;
A
#
# COMPACT_ATOMS: atom_id res chain seq x y z
N PRO A 1 -9.99 5.46 -9.10
CA PRO A 1 -8.95 4.49 -8.73
C PRO A 1 -7.59 4.93 -9.27
N TYR A 2 -6.53 4.87 -8.43
CA TYR A 2 -5.19 5.30 -8.81
C TYR A 2 -4.43 4.26 -9.64
N GLY A 3 -4.78 2.97 -9.53
CA GLY A 3 -4.08 1.87 -10.17
C GLY A 3 -3.91 1.99 -11.69
N THR A 4 -4.78 2.73 -12.36
CA THR A 4 -4.77 2.94 -13.82
C THR A 4 -4.17 4.28 -14.27
N LYS A 5 -3.73 5.13 -13.34
CA LYS A 5 -3.21 6.47 -13.63
C LYS A 5 -1.68 6.50 -13.69
N SER A 6 -1.14 7.50 -14.41
CA SER A 6 0.30 7.71 -14.42
C SER A 6 0.81 8.16 -13.04
N PRO A 7 2.06 7.81 -12.65
CA PRO A 7 2.67 8.26 -11.39
C PRO A 7 2.59 9.77 -11.21
N ALA A 8 2.87 10.55 -12.25
CA ALA A 8 2.81 12.01 -12.21
C ALA A 8 1.38 12.53 -11.90
N SER A 9 0.35 11.88 -12.45
CA SER A 9 -1.04 12.25 -12.16
C SER A 9 -1.42 11.92 -10.72
N ILE A 10 -0.97 10.78 -10.22
CA ILE A 10 -1.22 10.35 -8.83
C ILE A 10 -0.58 11.33 -7.86
N ALA A 11 0.71 11.65 -8.05
CA ALA A 11 1.42 12.61 -7.22
C ALA A 11 0.73 13.98 -7.20
N ARG A 12 0.33 14.48 -8.38
CA ARG A 12 -0.38 15.74 -8.49
C ARG A 12 -1.70 15.76 -7.72
N TYR A 13 -2.52 14.72 -7.86
CA TYR A 13 -3.80 14.62 -7.13
C TYR A 13 -3.60 14.49 -5.64
N ALA A 14 -2.64 13.68 -5.20
CA ALA A 14 -2.31 13.55 -3.79
C ALA A 14 -1.87 14.88 -3.17
N CYS A 15 -1.00 15.62 -3.87
CA CYS A 15 -0.55 16.95 -3.43
C CYS A 15 -1.69 17.98 -3.39
N GLN A 16 -2.60 17.96 -4.36
CA GLN A 16 -3.80 18.84 -4.35
C GLN A 16 -4.71 18.52 -3.16
N ALA A 17 -4.98 17.25 -2.90
CA ALA A 17 -5.78 16.82 -1.75
C ALA A 17 -5.13 17.23 -0.42
N ALA A 18 -3.82 16.98 -0.29
CA ALA A 18 -3.06 17.35 0.90
C ALA A 18 -3.08 18.85 1.17
N ALA A 19 -2.97 19.69 0.14
CA ALA A 19 -3.07 21.15 0.28
C ALA A 19 -4.42 21.61 0.83
N LEU A 20 -5.51 20.91 0.51
CA LEU A 20 -6.83 21.20 1.09
C LEU A 20 -6.90 20.81 2.56
N LEU A 21 -6.32 19.65 2.92
CA LEU A 21 -6.28 19.18 4.31
C LEU A 21 -5.39 20.07 5.19
N GLN A 22 -4.28 20.58 4.66
CA GLN A 22 -3.38 21.47 5.38
C GLN A 22 -4.09 22.72 5.94
N ARG A 23 -5.11 23.21 5.23
CA ARG A 23 -5.92 24.37 5.67
C ARG A 23 -6.83 24.07 6.86
N ARG A 24 -6.87 22.82 7.33
CA ARG A 24 -7.73 22.35 8.42
C ARG A 24 -6.97 22.07 9.72
N ASP A 25 -5.76 22.62 9.87
CA ASP A 25 -4.92 22.48 11.08
C ASP A 25 -4.69 21.02 11.50
N ILE A 26 -4.55 20.12 10.51
CA ILE A 26 -4.23 18.71 10.80
C ILE A 26 -2.86 18.59 11.46
N LYS A 27 -2.69 17.58 12.30
CA LYS A 27 -1.44 17.32 13.04
C LYS A 27 -0.57 16.26 12.37
N LEU A 28 -1.15 15.47 11.49
CA LEU A 28 -0.52 14.34 10.81
C LEU A 28 -1.29 14.07 9.52
N LEU A 29 -0.59 13.75 8.44
CA LEU A 29 -1.18 13.23 7.22
C LEU A 29 -0.86 11.73 7.08
N VAL A 30 -1.89 10.90 7.02
CA VAL A 30 -1.75 9.46 6.72
C VAL A 30 -2.16 9.22 5.27
N VAL A 31 -1.23 8.71 4.47
CA VAL A 31 -1.48 8.30 3.08
C VAL A 31 -1.80 6.81 3.09
N ALA A 32 -3.09 6.50 3.25
CA ALA A 32 -3.54 5.13 3.47
C ALA A 32 -3.67 4.29 2.18
N CYS A 33 -3.49 4.89 1.00
CA CYS A 33 -3.49 4.22 -0.29
C CYS A 33 -2.07 3.73 -0.63
N ASN A 34 -1.90 2.42 -0.93
CA ASN A 34 -0.60 1.84 -1.30
C ASN A 34 0.01 2.50 -2.53
N THR A 35 -0.78 2.66 -3.60
CA THR A 35 -0.31 3.27 -4.84
C THR A 35 0.12 4.73 -4.60
N ALA A 36 -0.64 5.51 -3.84
CA ALA A 36 -0.27 6.88 -3.51
C ALA A 36 0.95 6.94 -2.59
N SER A 37 1.07 6.02 -1.61
CA SER A 37 2.26 5.91 -0.75
C SER A 37 3.51 5.59 -1.55
N ALA A 38 3.42 4.66 -2.51
CA ALA A 38 4.55 4.29 -3.35
C ALA A 38 5.00 5.41 -4.31
N VAL A 39 4.06 6.28 -4.74
CA VAL A 39 4.34 7.27 -5.80
C VAL A 39 4.56 8.67 -5.26
N ALA A 40 3.78 9.08 -4.25
CA ALA A 40 3.64 10.49 -3.90
C ALA A 40 4.22 10.85 -2.53
N LEU A 41 4.68 9.87 -1.75
CA LEU A 41 5.05 10.09 -0.34
C LEU A 41 6.13 11.15 -0.17
N ASP A 42 7.19 11.11 -0.98
CA ASP A 42 8.30 12.06 -0.90
C ASP A 42 7.85 13.48 -1.28
N ALA A 43 7.05 13.62 -2.34
CA ALA A 43 6.50 14.90 -2.74
C ALA A 43 5.55 15.47 -1.66
N LEU A 44 4.76 14.61 -1.02
CA LEU A 44 3.90 15.00 0.08
C LEU A 44 4.69 15.40 1.33
N ARG A 45 5.73 14.66 1.68
CA ARG A 45 6.64 14.99 2.79
C ARG A 45 7.28 16.35 2.59
N GLU A 46 7.74 16.65 1.38
CA GLU A 46 8.33 17.95 1.05
C GLU A 46 7.30 19.09 1.13
N GLN A 47 6.13 18.91 0.48
CA GLN A 47 5.08 19.92 0.43
C GLN A 47 4.50 20.26 1.81
N MET A 48 4.36 19.26 2.68
CA MET A 48 3.65 19.38 3.94
C MET A 48 4.55 19.81 5.11
N ARG A 49 5.83 20.00 4.91
CA ARG A 49 6.74 20.42 5.99
C ARG A 49 6.20 21.63 6.77
N PRO A 50 6.30 21.64 8.09
CA PRO A 50 6.89 20.64 9.00
C PRO A 50 5.91 19.54 9.46
N LEU A 51 4.74 19.41 8.83
CA LEU A 51 3.73 18.41 9.19
C LEU A 51 4.25 16.99 8.89
N PRO A 52 4.14 16.04 9.84
CA PRO A 52 4.49 14.64 9.60
C PRO A 52 3.58 14.01 8.53
N VAL A 53 4.19 13.27 7.61
CA VAL A 53 3.48 12.49 6.59
C VAL A 53 3.96 11.04 6.64
N ILE A 54 3.04 10.11 6.84
CA ILE A 54 3.31 8.68 6.86
C ILE A 54 2.52 7.97 5.76
N GLY A 55 3.16 7.00 5.11
CA GLY A 55 2.51 6.10 4.16
C GLY A 55 2.26 4.74 4.79
N VAL A 56 1.66 3.82 4.04
CA VAL A 56 1.31 2.48 4.52
C VAL A 56 2.28 1.39 4.03
N VAL A 57 3.17 1.69 3.09
CA VAL A 57 4.13 0.72 2.55
C VAL A 57 5.17 0.34 3.61
N GLU A 58 5.84 1.32 4.22
CA GLU A 58 6.88 1.10 5.22
C GLU A 58 6.36 0.31 6.44
N PRO A 59 5.23 0.69 7.08
CA PRO A 59 4.67 -0.09 8.18
C PRO A 59 4.22 -1.49 7.77
N GLY A 60 3.68 -1.65 6.55
CA GLY A 60 3.28 -2.94 6.02
C GLY A 60 4.47 -3.87 5.79
N ALA A 61 5.57 -3.36 5.25
CA ALA A 61 6.81 -4.09 5.08
C ALA A 61 7.42 -4.52 6.42
N ALA A 62 7.44 -3.60 7.40
CA ALA A 62 7.92 -3.91 8.75
C ALA A 62 7.11 -5.03 9.39
N ALA A 63 5.78 -4.95 9.34
CA ALA A 63 4.91 -6.00 9.86
C ALA A 63 5.13 -7.36 9.17
N ALA A 64 5.38 -7.37 7.86
CA ALA A 64 5.68 -8.61 7.12
C ALA A 64 7.01 -9.24 7.57
N VAL A 65 8.07 -8.44 7.71
CA VAL A 65 9.39 -8.90 8.18
C VAL A 65 9.32 -9.38 9.61
N ASP A 66 8.62 -8.66 10.50
CA ASP A 66 8.42 -9.07 11.90
C ASP A 66 7.67 -10.40 12.00
N ALA A 67 6.67 -10.62 11.14
CA ALA A 67 5.92 -11.86 11.10
C ALA A 67 6.77 -13.05 10.60
N ARG A 68 7.71 -12.84 9.68
CA ARG A 68 8.55 -13.89 9.11
C ARG A 68 9.93 -13.36 8.69
N PRO A 69 10.87 -13.25 9.63
CA PRO A 69 12.24 -12.84 9.33
C PRO A 69 12.92 -13.83 8.38
N ALA A 70 13.73 -13.33 7.45
CA ALA A 70 14.43 -14.11 6.41
C ALA A 70 13.50 -15.04 5.61
N GLY A 71 12.21 -14.73 5.60
CA GLY A 71 11.19 -15.56 4.99
C GLY A 71 10.93 -15.24 3.52
N ARG A 72 10.00 -16.02 2.95
CA ARG A 72 9.43 -15.74 1.64
C ARG A 72 8.13 -14.97 1.79
N HIS A 73 8.04 -13.82 1.14
CA HIS A 73 6.89 -12.93 1.16
C HIS A 73 6.24 -12.88 -0.22
N LEU A 74 4.91 -12.97 -0.28
CA LEU A 74 4.13 -12.72 -1.49
C LEU A 74 3.34 -11.43 -1.31
N VAL A 75 3.60 -10.46 -2.16
CA VAL A 75 2.87 -9.19 -2.22
C VAL A 75 1.80 -9.27 -3.29
N LEU A 76 0.54 -9.16 -2.87
CA LEU A 76 -0.61 -9.05 -3.77
C LEU A 76 -1.05 -7.59 -3.79
N ALA A 77 -1.00 -6.93 -4.93
CA ALA A 77 -1.29 -5.50 -5.04
C ALA A 77 -1.83 -5.13 -6.43
N THR A 78 -2.15 -3.86 -6.64
CA THR A 78 -2.47 -3.35 -7.97
C THR A 78 -1.24 -3.41 -8.88
N GLU A 79 -1.46 -3.48 -10.20
CA GLU A 79 -0.37 -3.46 -11.19
C GLU A 79 0.58 -2.28 -10.98
N ALA A 80 0.05 -1.10 -10.66
CA ALA A 80 0.86 0.09 -10.42
C ALA A 80 1.79 -0.09 -9.20
N THR A 81 1.32 -0.66 -8.10
CA THR A 81 2.12 -0.90 -6.90
C THR A 81 3.20 -1.95 -7.15
N VAL A 82 2.86 -3.05 -7.83
CA VAL A 82 3.81 -4.11 -8.20
C VAL A 82 4.89 -3.58 -9.14
N ARG A 83 4.50 -2.85 -10.17
CA ARG A 83 5.45 -2.27 -11.15
C ARG A 83 6.46 -1.32 -10.51
N LEU A 84 6.07 -0.63 -9.45
CA LEU A 84 6.96 0.27 -8.71
C LEU A 84 7.89 -0.48 -7.75
N GLY A 85 7.59 -1.72 -7.39
CA GLY A 85 8.41 -2.53 -6.50
C GLY A 85 8.52 -1.98 -5.07
N ALA A 86 7.61 -1.10 -4.66
CA ALA A 86 7.74 -0.36 -3.39
C ALA A 86 7.79 -1.28 -2.17
N TYR A 87 6.99 -2.35 -2.15
CA TYR A 87 7.04 -3.34 -1.07
C TYR A 87 8.29 -4.19 -1.11
N ARG A 88 8.73 -4.59 -2.31
CA ARG A 88 9.98 -5.33 -2.50
C ARG A 88 11.16 -4.54 -1.93
N GLU A 89 11.28 -3.28 -2.31
CA GLU A 89 12.35 -2.40 -1.83
C GLU A 89 12.29 -2.22 -0.32
N ALA A 90 11.10 -1.97 0.23
CA ALA A 90 10.92 -1.78 1.66
C ALA A 90 11.23 -3.04 2.48
N ILE A 91 10.77 -4.22 2.04
CA ILE A 91 11.04 -5.51 2.71
C ILE A 91 12.52 -5.84 2.65
N LEU A 92 13.14 -5.77 1.47
CA LEU A 92 14.57 -6.07 1.30
C LEU A 92 15.48 -5.06 1.99
N GLY A 93 15.02 -3.81 2.14
CA GLY A 93 15.72 -2.78 2.92
C GLY A 93 15.72 -3.06 4.42
N LEU A 94 14.68 -3.73 4.94
CA LEU A 94 14.57 -4.14 6.34
C LEU A 94 15.23 -5.50 6.59
N ASP A 95 15.13 -6.41 5.63
CA ASP A 95 15.65 -7.78 5.73
C ASP A 95 16.20 -8.24 4.37
N ALA A 96 17.51 -8.10 4.19
CA ALA A 96 18.20 -8.51 2.97
C ALA A 96 18.20 -10.04 2.75
N GLY A 97 17.86 -10.83 3.77
CA GLY A 97 17.72 -12.30 3.67
C GLY A 97 16.35 -12.74 3.19
N ALA A 98 15.38 -11.84 3.11
CA ALA A 98 14.04 -12.16 2.66
C ALA A 98 13.97 -12.43 1.14
N THR A 99 13.00 -13.24 0.74
CA THR A 99 12.63 -13.43 -0.68
C THR A 99 11.27 -12.78 -0.91
N VAL A 100 11.15 -11.94 -1.94
CA VAL A 100 9.89 -11.24 -2.23
C VAL A 100 9.41 -11.57 -3.63
N ASP A 101 8.23 -12.18 -3.70
CA ASP A 101 7.46 -12.34 -4.93
C ASP A 101 6.34 -11.29 -4.97
N GLU A 102 6.03 -10.78 -6.14
CA GLU A 102 4.97 -9.79 -6.32
C GLU A 102 4.02 -10.22 -7.43
N LEU A 103 2.74 -10.14 -7.17
CA LEU A 103 1.69 -10.51 -8.11
C LEU A 103 0.64 -9.39 -8.22
N ALA A 104 0.45 -8.89 -9.43
CA ALA A 104 -0.65 -7.96 -9.72
C ALA A 104 -1.99 -8.69 -9.71
N CYS A 105 -2.93 -8.24 -8.87
CA CYS A 105 -4.21 -8.87 -8.64
C CYS A 105 -5.35 -7.85 -8.68
N GLU A 106 -5.62 -7.24 -9.83
CA GLU A 106 -6.72 -6.27 -10.00
C GLU A 106 -8.10 -6.86 -9.65
N MET A 107 -8.30 -8.15 -9.89
CA MET A 107 -9.54 -8.83 -9.54
C MET A 107 -9.76 -8.90 -8.02
N LEU A 108 -8.70 -9.07 -7.23
CA LEU A 108 -8.80 -9.05 -5.77
C LEU A 108 -9.18 -7.66 -5.24
N VAL A 109 -8.70 -6.60 -5.89
CA VAL A 109 -9.11 -5.23 -5.56
C VAL A 109 -10.61 -5.05 -5.81
N ALA A 110 -11.09 -5.46 -6.99
CA ALA A 110 -12.51 -5.39 -7.32
C ALA A 110 -13.39 -6.23 -6.40
N LEU A 111 -12.95 -7.45 -6.05
CA LEU A 111 -13.65 -8.32 -5.10
C LEU A 111 -13.71 -7.70 -3.71
N ALA A 112 -12.60 -7.16 -3.24
CA ALA A 112 -12.55 -6.50 -1.94
C ALA A 112 -13.48 -5.27 -1.88
N GLU A 113 -13.57 -4.47 -2.95
CA GLU A 113 -14.53 -3.36 -3.06
C GLU A 113 -16.00 -3.84 -3.01
N VAL A 114 -16.30 -4.97 -3.62
CA VAL A 114 -17.65 -5.56 -3.60
C VAL A 114 -17.99 -6.15 -2.23
N GLU A 115 -17.07 -6.87 -1.62
CA GLU A 115 -17.23 -7.53 -0.32
C GLU A 115 -17.30 -6.54 0.84
N GLN A 116 -16.57 -5.43 0.79
CA GLN A 116 -16.67 -4.37 1.80
C GLN A 116 -18.08 -3.80 1.90
N ARG A 117 -18.82 -3.78 0.80
CA ARG A 117 -20.24 -3.42 0.80
C ARG A 117 -21.13 -4.49 1.45
N ARG A 118 -20.63 -5.72 1.64
CA ARG A 118 -21.33 -6.87 2.20
C ARG A 118 -20.83 -7.32 3.58
N GLY A 119 -19.72 -6.81 4.07
CA GLY A 119 -19.23 -7.02 5.45
C GLY A 119 -18.35 -8.24 5.69
N SER A 120 -17.81 -8.92 4.65
CA SER A 120 -17.00 -10.14 4.82
C SER A 120 -15.77 -10.21 3.93
N VAL A 121 -14.78 -9.35 4.17
CA VAL A 121 -13.50 -9.35 3.40
C VAL A 121 -12.57 -10.49 3.83
N ALA A 122 -12.58 -10.87 5.11
CA ALA A 122 -11.59 -11.80 5.67
C ALA A 122 -11.71 -13.25 5.13
N GLU A 123 -12.94 -13.71 4.85
CA GLU A 123 -13.18 -15.09 4.40
C GLU A 123 -12.78 -15.32 2.93
N THR A 124 -12.91 -14.30 2.09
CA THR A 124 -12.54 -14.38 0.65
C THR A 124 -11.04 -14.55 0.46
N PHE A 125 -10.23 -13.91 1.30
CA PHE A 125 -8.77 -14.03 1.22
C PHE A 125 -8.23 -15.37 1.71
N ALA A 126 -8.84 -15.97 2.73
CA ALA A 126 -8.44 -17.25 3.27
C ALA A 126 -8.55 -18.41 2.25
N GLY A 127 -9.49 -18.32 1.30
CA GLY A 127 -9.70 -19.34 0.27
C GLY A 127 -8.71 -19.28 -0.90
N VAL A 128 -8.03 -18.15 -1.10
CA VAL A 128 -7.08 -17.94 -2.23
C VAL A 128 -5.65 -18.35 -1.85
N ILE A 129 -5.36 -18.43 -0.55
CA ILE A 129 -4.00 -18.61 -0.04
C ILE A 129 -3.88 -19.95 0.68
N GLY A 130 -4.03 -21.04 -0.07
CA GLY A 130 -3.77 -22.39 0.44
C GLY A 130 -2.29 -22.75 0.34
N GLY A 131 -1.56 -22.77 1.46
CA GLY A 131 -0.16 -23.24 1.53
C GLY A 131 0.60 -22.63 2.71
N ASP A 132 1.66 -23.30 3.17
CA ASP A 132 2.50 -22.98 4.34
C ASP A 132 3.35 -21.69 4.21
N GLY A 133 2.90 -20.71 3.47
CA GLY A 133 3.57 -19.42 3.28
C GLY A 133 2.96 -18.32 4.12
N ALA A 134 3.75 -17.52 4.81
CA ALA A 134 3.30 -16.28 5.39
C ALA A 134 2.97 -15.31 4.26
N VAL A 135 1.72 -14.87 4.18
CA VAL A 135 1.26 -13.92 3.18
C VAL A 135 0.97 -12.61 3.88
N ALA A 136 1.75 -11.59 3.56
CA ALA A 136 1.37 -10.23 3.89
C ALA A 136 0.41 -9.73 2.80
N VAL A 137 -0.87 -9.72 3.09
CA VAL A 137 -1.87 -9.10 2.20
C VAL A 137 -1.97 -7.64 2.58
N SER A 138 -1.39 -6.79 1.74
CA SER A 138 -1.63 -5.36 1.82
C SER A 138 -2.76 -5.00 0.86
N ALA A 139 -3.98 -5.18 1.30
CA ALA A 139 -5.14 -4.64 0.62
C ALA A 139 -5.40 -3.23 1.15
N SER A 140 -4.94 -2.20 0.46
CA SER A 140 -5.46 -0.86 0.71
C SER A 140 -6.79 -0.72 0.04
N ILE A 141 -7.79 -0.93 0.80
CA ILE A 141 -9.13 -0.56 0.42
C ILE A 141 -9.51 0.64 1.27
N LEU A 142 -9.26 1.82 0.74
CA LEU A 142 -9.96 3.01 1.16
C LEU A 142 -11.00 3.27 0.10
N ILE A 143 -12.22 3.05 0.49
CA ILE A 143 -13.38 3.49 -0.25
C ILE A 143 -13.79 4.82 0.38
N ASP A 144 -13.89 5.83 -0.46
CA ASP A 144 -14.66 7.03 -0.17
C ASP A 144 -16.15 6.71 -0.02
#